data_5a67ac9c35b440070b937669a0f3ecb1
#
_entry.id   5a67ac9c35b440070b937669a0f3ecb1
#
_cell.length_a   1.000
_cell.length_b   1.000
_cell.length_c   1.000
_cell.angle_alpha   90.00
_cell.angle_beta   90.00
_cell.angle_gamma   90.00
#
_symmetry.space_group_name_H-M   'P 1'
#
loop_
_entity.id
_entity.type
_entity.pdbx_description
1 polymer ?
#
loop_
_entity_poly.entity_id
_entity_poly.type
_entity_poly.pdbx_seq_one_letter_code
_entity_poly.pdbx_strand_id
1 'polypeptide(L)'
;MAPASSSSAVPATLDDLVALIAATDAQDVAHSLIPQLKKLDKAAATPAKPAAAAAASASTSTPTSAAPAPSGSKDTSKGKEQQQQQGHVLEGKLKDGQDPLAVLDPAAHSVGFLYILNARLGASEPKVHDLLQRAQEWAVQFDPEQARLVPEQVLYLAHSLCHLAEQSNQWTLPVQPLAILVDRFPLPGYLTQLHPLFLRVVMQSQMYPAAQDLLMKDITDIDKTLHAVKYQDHLLYHYLGGTILALLGEYARAAELLEICVSAPGSSASTIQLDAYKKLVLVQLLAFGKTQPLPKYTSSAVSTAIKALCGAYSDFAVAFASLERARVVQVLEKAGGAFEKDHNLGLVLLVESSLRRRQILNLTETYITLSLGDIAAHVGADPGSEEELKAVEDEIKGMVAARQLFATLSPPAASAPSSAAHSSTIVTFSDDPEPYLSPETVARVTRAIEQVQRLDRRWSDEAERIEESRDFVQKAWNAAATGPSLAGAGATGGGLSAFTSAASGVGFSDDFDYAGGGGGAMGSPGVGGGEGWGDEGGFVEMESD
;
A
#
# COMPACT_ATOMS: atom_id res chain seq x y z
N MET A 1 -55.17 -7.87 4.87
CA MET A 1 -54.95 -6.93 3.76
C MET A 1 -53.76 -7.44 2.99
N ALA A 2 -53.96 -7.84 1.75
CA ALA A 2 -52.93 -8.37 0.87
C ALA A 2 -51.94 -7.25 0.49
N PRO A 3 -50.62 -7.52 0.40
CA PRO A 3 -49.67 -6.50 -0.07
C PRO A 3 -49.93 -6.26 -1.57
N ALA A 4 -50.03 -4.99 -1.92
CA ALA A 4 -50.17 -4.54 -3.29
C ALA A 4 -48.98 -5.03 -4.12
N SER A 5 -49.27 -5.79 -5.18
CA SER A 5 -48.30 -6.22 -6.18
C SER A 5 -47.63 -5.00 -6.81
N SER A 6 -46.38 -4.73 -6.46
CA SER A 6 -45.57 -3.67 -7.07
C SER A 6 -45.39 -3.96 -8.56
N SER A 7 -45.94 -3.09 -9.39
CA SER A 7 -45.79 -3.06 -10.84
C SER A 7 -44.32 -3.06 -11.21
N SER A 8 -43.85 -4.10 -11.92
CA SER A 8 -42.45 -4.26 -12.41
C SER A 8 -42.16 -3.40 -13.67
N ALA A 9 -42.88 -2.32 -13.88
CA ALA A 9 -42.70 -1.43 -15.01
C ALA A 9 -41.50 -0.51 -14.75
N VAL A 10 -40.56 -0.48 -15.70
CA VAL A 10 -39.41 0.45 -15.66
C VAL A 10 -39.95 1.87 -15.76
N PRO A 11 -39.54 2.81 -14.88
CA PRO A 11 -40.00 4.20 -14.94
C PRO A 11 -39.70 4.81 -16.31
N ALA A 12 -40.73 5.39 -16.93
CA ALA A 12 -40.62 5.93 -18.28
C ALA A 12 -40.06 7.37 -18.31
N THR A 13 -40.19 8.10 -17.20
CA THR A 13 -39.72 9.49 -17.07
C THR A 13 -38.82 9.66 -15.84
N LEU A 14 -37.99 10.70 -15.87
CA LEU A 14 -37.09 11.03 -14.74
C LEU A 14 -37.88 11.37 -13.47
N ASP A 15 -39.05 12.04 -13.61
CA ASP A 15 -39.93 12.37 -12.49
C ASP A 15 -40.48 11.12 -11.80
N ASP A 16 -40.88 10.11 -12.58
CA ASP A 16 -41.38 8.84 -12.06
C ASP A 16 -40.25 8.10 -11.31
N LEU A 17 -39.00 8.20 -11.81
CA LEU A 17 -37.85 7.62 -11.17
C LEU A 17 -37.48 8.32 -9.85
N VAL A 18 -37.47 9.65 -9.82
CA VAL A 18 -37.21 10.42 -8.61
C VAL A 18 -38.30 10.18 -7.56
N ALA A 19 -39.58 10.09 -7.98
CA ALA A 19 -40.66 9.72 -7.09
C ALA A 19 -40.50 8.29 -6.54
N LEU A 20 -40.03 7.36 -7.36
CA LEU A 20 -39.74 5.99 -6.93
C LEU A 20 -38.59 5.96 -5.92
N ILE A 21 -37.49 6.69 -6.20
CA ILE A 21 -36.36 6.80 -5.29
C ILE A 21 -36.78 7.38 -3.94
N ALA A 22 -37.57 8.46 -3.95
CA ALA A 22 -38.07 9.11 -2.75
C ALA A 22 -39.06 8.26 -1.94
N ALA A 23 -39.80 7.34 -2.61
CA ALA A 23 -40.77 6.45 -1.98
C ALA A 23 -40.16 5.12 -1.49
N THR A 24 -38.92 4.82 -1.84
CA THR A 24 -38.30 3.53 -1.52
C THR A 24 -37.60 3.62 -0.16
N ASP A 25 -38.00 2.78 0.80
CA ASP A 25 -37.34 2.64 2.09
C ASP A 25 -35.98 1.95 1.94
N ALA A 26 -35.05 2.22 2.88
CA ALA A 26 -33.67 1.68 2.86
C ALA A 26 -33.62 0.14 2.77
N GLN A 27 -34.61 -0.57 3.32
CA GLN A 27 -34.72 -2.03 3.28
C GLN A 27 -35.09 -2.58 1.90
N ASP A 28 -35.88 -1.82 1.14
CA ASP A 28 -36.38 -2.23 -0.18
C ASP A 28 -35.48 -1.81 -1.34
N VAL A 29 -34.43 -1.03 -1.11
CA VAL A 29 -33.48 -0.55 -2.13
C VAL A 29 -32.91 -1.72 -2.94
N ALA A 30 -32.47 -2.79 -2.26
CA ALA A 30 -31.86 -3.94 -2.91
C ALA A 30 -32.81 -4.70 -3.85
N HIS A 31 -34.08 -4.83 -3.48
CA HIS A 31 -35.05 -5.68 -4.17
C HIS A 31 -35.91 -4.92 -5.19
N SER A 32 -36.20 -3.65 -4.96
CA SER A 32 -37.09 -2.86 -5.81
C SER A 32 -36.33 -1.86 -6.70
N LEU A 33 -35.45 -1.04 -6.14
CA LEU A 33 -34.80 0.08 -6.83
C LEU A 33 -33.63 -0.34 -7.71
N ILE A 34 -32.67 -1.12 -7.17
CA ILE A 34 -31.45 -1.52 -7.90
C ILE A 34 -31.75 -2.26 -9.21
N PRO A 35 -32.69 -3.24 -9.28
CA PRO A 35 -32.97 -3.92 -10.54
C PRO A 35 -33.53 -2.99 -11.63
N GLN A 36 -34.28 -1.94 -11.24
CA GLN A 36 -34.82 -0.96 -12.19
C GLN A 36 -33.73 0.00 -12.69
N LEU A 37 -32.86 0.49 -11.79
CA LEU A 37 -31.71 1.33 -12.14
C LEU A 37 -30.75 0.60 -13.08
N LYS A 38 -30.41 -0.67 -12.78
CA LYS A 38 -29.60 -1.50 -13.68
C LYS A 38 -30.19 -1.72 -15.05
N LYS A 39 -31.52 -1.82 -15.17
CA LYS A 39 -32.17 -1.92 -16.48
C LYS A 39 -32.08 -0.61 -17.26
N LEU A 40 -32.21 0.55 -16.61
CA LEU A 40 -32.04 1.86 -17.24
C LEU A 40 -30.60 2.09 -17.71
N ASP A 41 -29.64 1.76 -16.89
CA ASP A 41 -28.23 1.86 -17.22
C ASP A 41 -27.84 0.96 -18.40
N LYS A 42 -28.32 -0.28 -18.40
CA LYS A 42 -28.11 -1.21 -19.51
C LYS A 42 -28.82 -0.79 -20.81
N ALA A 43 -29.99 -0.17 -20.72
CA ALA A 43 -30.70 0.35 -21.88
C ALA A 43 -29.96 1.52 -22.54
N ALA A 44 -29.29 2.35 -21.75
CA ALA A 44 -28.44 3.45 -22.22
C ALA A 44 -27.14 2.98 -22.84
N ALA A 45 -26.53 1.91 -22.31
CA ALA A 45 -25.28 1.35 -22.83
C ALA A 45 -25.41 0.58 -24.13
N THR A 46 -26.64 0.25 -24.58
CA THR A 46 -26.88 -0.45 -25.85
C THR A 46 -27.03 0.59 -26.99
N PRO A 47 -26.06 0.71 -27.92
CA PRO A 47 -26.23 1.57 -29.09
C PRO A 47 -27.43 1.05 -29.88
N ALA A 48 -28.36 1.95 -30.21
CA ALA A 48 -29.54 1.66 -31.02
C ALA A 48 -29.05 0.98 -32.32
N LYS A 49 -29.36 -0.31 -32.43
CA LYS A 49 -29.10 -1.10 -33.66
C LYS A 49 -29.89 -0.43 -34.79
N PRO A 50 -29.25 0.05 -35.88
CA PRO A 50 -29.99 0.61 -36.97
C PRO A 50 -30.88 -0.48 -37.56
N ALA A 51 -32.18 -0.25 -37.53
CA ALA A 51 -33.16 -1.05 -38.26
C ALA A 51 -32.93 -0.83 -39.76
N ALA A 52 -32.09 -1.63 -40.35
CA ALA A 52 -31.93 -1.65 -41.80
C ALA A 52 -31.76 -3.09 -42.27
N ALA A 53 -32.62 -3.42 -43.22
CA ALA A 53 -32.52 -4.49 -44.21
C ALA A 53 -33.39 -5.73 -43.97
N ALA A 54 -34.67 -5.55 -44.27
CA ALA A 54 -35.43 -6.57 -44.98
C ALA A 54 -35.82 -5.98 -46.33
N ALA A 55 -35.02 -6.19 -47.39
CA ALA A 55 -35.41 -6.29 -48.80
C ALA A 55 -34.17 -6.09 -49.67
N ALA A 56 -33.67 -7.13 -50.27
CA ALA A 56 -33.24 -7.09 -51.66
C ALA A 56 -32.58 -8.42 -52.05
N SER A 57 -33.33 -9.27 -52.66
CA SER A 57 -32.79 -10.18 -53.70
C SER A 57 -33.26 -9.63 -55.04
N ALA A 58 -32.38 -9.28 -55.93
CA ALA A 58 -32.39 -9.61 -57.35
C ALA A 58 -31.70 -8.55 -58.24
N SER A 59 -30.66 -9.03 -58.91
CA SER A 59 -30.29 -8.77 -60.34
C SER A 59 -29.84 -7.40 -60.84
N THR A 60 -28.54 -7.37 -61.21
CA THR A 60 -27.86 -6.93 -62.45
C THR A 60 -28.42 -5.77 -63.30
N SER A 61 -27.61 -4.76 -63.53
CA SER A 61 -27.09 -4.23 -64.83
C SER A 61 -26.89 -2.71 -64.79
N THR A 62 -25.71 -2.28 -65.19
CA THR A 62 -25.25 -0.92 -65.53
C THR A 62 -25.71 -0.50 -66.94
N PRO A 63 -25.36 0.71 -67.51
CA PRO A 63 -25.28 2.09 -66.99
C PRO A 63 -26.01 3.13 -67.88
N THR A 64 -25.94 4.43 -67.53
CA THR A 64 -25.78 5.59 -68.42
C THR A 64 -26.70 6.80 -68.24
N SER A 65 -26.07 7.96 -67.89
CA SER A 65 -26.32 9.30 -68.44
C SER A 65 -27.52 10.17 -68.08
N ALA A 66 -27.17 11.39 -67.66
CA ALA A 66 -27.82 12.69 -67.91
C ALA A 66 -28.86 13.25 -66.94
N ALA A 67 -28.52 14.41 -66.36
CA ALA A 67 -29.40 15.43 -65.73
C ALA A 67 -30.31 16.09 -66.80
N PRO A 68 -31.32 16.94 -66.44
CA PRO A 68 -31.37 17.95 -65.37
C PRO A 68 -32.77 18.14 -64.68
N ALA A 69 -32.78 19.01 -63.66
CA ALA A 69 -33.88 19.51 -62.87
C ALA A 69 -35.02 20.22 -63.68
N PRO A 70 -36.24 20.59 -63.13
CA PRO A 70 -36.37 21.36 -61.92
C PRO A 70 -37.70 21.20 -61.08
N SER A 71 -37.63 21.84 -59.87
CA SER A 71 -38.72 22.54 -59.14
C SER A 71 -39.97 21.84 -58.68
N GLY A 72 -40.25 21.98 -57.38
CA GLY A 72 -41.55 21.78 -56.79
C GLY A 72 -41.54 21.71 -55.25
N SER A 73 -41.58 22.86 -54.63
CA SER A 73 -41.84 23.08 -53.20
C SER A 73 -43.10 22.33 -52.70
N LYS A 74 -43.03 21.73 -51.49
CA LYS A 74 -44.04 21.92 -50.44
C LYS A 74 -43.59 21.26 -49.15
N ASP A 75 -43.63 22.09 -48.13
CA ASP A 75 -43.65 21.86 -46.68
C ASP A 75 -44.03 20.46 -46.19
N THR A 76 -43.06 19.86 -45.46
CA THR A 76 -43.31 18.94 -44.34
C THR A 76 -42.11 18.95 -43.38
N SER A 77 -41.89 20.12 -42.79
CA SER A 77 -40.93 20.31 -41.72
C SER A 77 -41.66 20.27 -40.36
N LYS A 78 -42.16 19.15 -39.91
CA LYS A 78 -42.65 18.98 -38.52
C LYS A 78 -42.53 17.56 -37.97
N GLY A 79 -41.74 16.70 -38.57
CA GLY A 79 -41.61 15.30 -38.12
C GLY A 79 -40.18 14.77 -37.94
N LYS A 80 -39.14 15.63 -38.07
CA LYS A 80 -37.73 15.18 -37.98
C LYS A 80 -36.92 15.74 -36.83
N GLU A 81 -37.49 16.59 -35.98
CA GLU A 81 -36.78 17.12 -34.79
C GLU A 81 -37.00 16.32 -33.49
N GLN A 82 -37.82 15.26 -33.50
CA GLN A 82 -38.08 14.42 -32.32
C GLN A 82 -37.30 13.09 -32.27
N GLN A 83 -36.39 12.82 -33.18
CA GLN A 83 -35.65 11.54 -33.22
C GLN A 83 -34.16 11.64 -32.96
N GLN A 84 -33.64 12.78 -32.54
CA GLN A 84 -32.17 12.96 -32.32
C GLN A 84 -31.74 13.32 -30.89
N GLN A 85 -32.63 13.19 -29.89
CA GLN A 85 -32.28 13.38 -28.48
C GLN A 85 -32.90 12.31 -27.59
N GLN A 86 -32.54 11.05 -27.78
CA GLN A 86 -32.61 10.09 -26.67
C GLN A 86 -31.29 10.19 -25.90
N GLY A 87 -31.05 11.32 -25.23
CA GLY A 87 -30.10 11.42 -24.14
C GLY A 87 -30.55 10.46 -23.02
N HIS A 88 -29.60 9.99 -22.25
CA HIS A 88 -29.89 9.11 -21.12
C HIS A 88 -30.97 9.72 -20.23
N VAL A 89 -32.03 8.98 -19.90
CA VAL A 89 -33.15 9.49 -19.08
C VAL A 89 -32.65 10.15 -17.79
N LEU A 90 -31.53 9.65 -17.23
CA LEU A 90 -30.90 10.14 -16.01
C LEU A 90 -30.13 11.48 -16.16
N GLU A 91 -29.84 11.93 -17.38
CA GLU A 91 -29.13 13.20 -17.65
C GLU A 91 -30.08 14.41 -17.62
N GLY A 92 -31.40 14.18 -17.69
CA GLY A 92 -32.41 15.20 -17.80
C GLY A 92 -32.63 16.07 -16.55
N LYS A 93 -33.47 17.09 -16.69
CA LYS A 93 -34.04 17.86 -15.57
C LYS A 93 -35.48 17.40 -15.33
N LEU A 94 -35.99 17.62 -14.12
CA LEU A 94 -37.39 17.41 -13.77
C LEU A 94 -38.29 18.33 -14.58
N LYS A 95 -39.60 17.96 -14.72
CA LYS A 95 -40.60 18.78 -15.42
C LYS A 95 -40.71 20.19 -14.87
N ASP A 96 -40.42 20.36 -13.57
CA ASP A 96 -40.39 21.67 -12.89
C ASP A 96 -39.10 22.48 -13.17
N GLY A 97 -38.18 21.95 -14.01
CA GLY A 97 -36.90 22.56 -14.32
C GLY A 97 -35.86 22.44 -13.21
N GLN A 98 -36.21 21.82 -12.09
CA GLN A 98 -35.29 21.58 -10.97
C GLN A 98 -34.30 20.47 -11.28
N ASP A 99 -33.13 20.54 -10.63
CA ASP A 99 -32.11 19.49 -10.71
C ASP A 99 -32.46 18.35 -9.75
N PRO A 100 -32.63 17.09 -10.22
CA PRO A 100 -32.89 15.95 -9.34
C PRO A 100 -31.82 15.77 -8.25
N LEU A 101 -30.53 16.12 -8.52
CA LEU A 101 -29.48 16.10 -7.50
C LEU A 101 -29.61 17.21 -6.43
N ALA A 102 -30.46 18.23 -6.67
CA ALA A 102 -30.76 19.24 -5.66
C ALA A 102 -31.99 18.87 -4.80
N VAL A 103 -32.82 17.97 -5.29
CA VAL A 103 -34.08 17.53 -4.63
C VAL A 103 -33.83 16.29 -3.77
N LEU A 104 -32.96 15.37 -4.22
CA LEU A 104 -32.67 14.13 -3.51
C LEU A 104 -31.65 14.38 -2.38
N ASP A 105 -31.95 13.86 -1.19
CA ASP A 105 -31.01 13.82 -0.07
C ASP A 105 -29.97 12.70 -0.28
N PRO A 106 -28.66 13.02 -0.34
CA PRO A 106 -27.61 12.03 -0.52
C PRO A 106 -27.56 10.98 0.60
N ALA A 107 -27.96 11.32 1.83
CA ALA A 107 -27.95 10.40 2.96
C ALA A 107 -29.07 9.36 2.88
N ALA A 108 -30.30 9.81 2.61
CA ALA A 108 -31.46 8.94 2.54
C ALA A 108 -31.49 8.10 1.24
N HIS A 109 -31.07 8.69 0.12
CA HIS A 109 -31.21 8.12 -1.22
C HIS A 109 -29.87 7.91 -1.92
N SER A 110 -28.85 7.38 -1.19
CA SER A 110 -27.46 7.25 -1.65
C SER A 110 -27.33 6.55 -2.99
N VAL A 111 -28.07 5.46 -3.23
CA VAL A 111 -28.01 4.68 -4.48
C VAL A 111 -28.61 5.45 -5.66
N GLY A 112 -29.80 6.01 -5.49
CA GLY A 112 -30.47 6.76 -6.56
C GLY A 112 -29.66 8.00 -6.98
N PHE A 113 -29.16 8.75 -6.00
CA PHE A 113 -28.27 9.88 -6.22
C PHE A 113 -27.02 9.49 -7.01
N LEU A 114 -26.37 8.38 -6.61
CA LEU A 114 -25.17 7.87 -7.26
C LEU A 114 -25.39 7.53 -8.74
N TYR A 115 -26.49 6.86 -9.08
CA TYR A 115 -26.78 6.52 -10.47
C TYR A 115 -27.01 7.77 -11.34
N ILE A 116 -27.74 8.78 -10.83
CA ILE A 116 -27.96 10.04 -11.55
C ILE A 116 -26.64 10.81 -11.71
N LEU A 117 -25.82 10.85 -10.65
CA LEU A 117 -24.51 11.50 -10.69
C LEU A 117 -23.59 10.85 -11.73
N ASN A 118 -23.52 9.51 -11.73
CA ASN A 118 -22.69 8.74 -12.67
C ASN A 118 -23.14 8.93 -14.12
N ALA A 119 -24.43 8.93 -14.40
CA ALA A 119 -24.96 9.18 -15.73
C ALA A 119 -24.53 10.57 -16.26
N ARG A 120 -24.57 11.59 -15.41
CA ARG A 120 -24.15 12.96 -15.77
C ARG A 120 -22.64 13.11 -15.92
N LEU A 121 -21.87 12.35 -15.15
CA LEU A 121 -20.40 12.32 -15.29
C LEU A 121 -19.97 11.65 -16.60
N GLY A 122 -20.77 10.71 -17.09
CA GLY A 122 -20.58 10.05 -18.39
C GLY A 122 -21.09 10.84 -19.59
N ALA A 123 -21.80 11.97 -19.40
CA ALA A 123 -22.34 12.79 -20.48
C ALA A 123 -21.23 13.45 -21.32
N SER A 124 -21.55 13.80 -22.57
CA SER A 124 -20.58 14.34 -23.53
C SER A 124 -19.98 15.69 -23.14
N GLU A 125 -20.71 16.51 -22.37
CA GLU A 125 -20.28 17.83 -21.87
C GLU A 125 -20.61 17.96 -20.37
N PRO A 126 -19.86 17.33 -19.48
CA PRO A 126 -20.12 17.41 -18.05
C PRO A 126 -19.78 18.82 -17.50
N LYS A 127 -20.66 19.36 -16.66
CA LYS A 127 -20.37 20.56 -15.89
C LYS A 127 -19.43 20.21 -14.73
N VAL A 128 -18.14 20.14 -15.01
CA VAL A 128 -17.12 19.59 -14.13
C VAL A 128 -17.20 20.13 -12.70
N HIS A 129 -17.30 21.44 -12.53
CA HIS A 129 -17.27 22.06 -11.20
C HIS A 129 -18.51 21.72 -10.36
N ASP A 130 -19.71 21.77 -10.97
CA ASP A 130 -20.96 21.46 -10.29
C ASP A 130 -21.05 19.98 -9.92
N LEU A 131 -20.66 19.09 -10.83
CA LEU A 131 -20.64 17.63 -10.59
C LEU A 131 -19.60 17.21 -9.56
N LEU A 132 -18.43 17.87 -9.51
CA LEU A 132 -17.43 17.65 -8.45
C LEU A 132 -17.96 18.04 -7.09
N GLN A 133 -18.64 19.19 -7.00
CA GLN A 133 -19.27 19.61 -5.74
C GLN A 133 -20.33 18.60 -5.30
N ARG A 134 -21.19 18.12 -6.22
CA ARG A 134 -22.19 17.09 -5.92
C ARG A 134 -21.57 15.76 -5.52
N ALA A 135 -20.47 15.37 -6.16
CA ALA A 135 -19.71 14.18 -5.78
C ALA A 135 -19.12 14.30 -4.37
N GLN A 136 -18.63 15.48 -4.01
CA GLN A 136 -18.12 15.74 -2.67
C GLN A 136 -19.26 15.75 -1.62
N GLU A 137 -20.39 16.38 -1.90
CA GLU A 137 -21.58 16.36 -1.05
C GLU A 137 -22.03 14.91 -0.79
N TRP A 138 -22.13 14.11 -1.85
CA TRP A 138 -22.47 12.70 -1.74
C TRP A 138 -21.44 11.92 -0.92
N ALA A 139 -20.14 12.07 -1.19
CA ALA A 139 -19.07 11.37 -0.47
C ALA A 139 -19.07 11.63 1.05
N VAL A 140 -19.48 12.84 1.45
CA VAL A 140 -19.59 13.20 2.88
C VAL A 140 -20.81 12.57 3.54
N GLN A 141 -21.92 12.46 2.83
CA GLN A 141 -23.24 12.17 3.43
C GLN A 141 -23.73 10.74 3.16
N PHE A 142 -23.21 10.04 2.13
CA PHE A 142 -23.74 8.74 1.71
C PHE A 142 -23.82 7.71 2.84
N ASP A 143 -24.80 6.82 2.74
CA ASP A 143 -24.91 5.64 3.61
C ASP A 143 -24.04 4.50 3.06
N PRO A 144 -22.99 4.07 3.82
CA PRO A 144 -22.11 3.01 3.38
C PRO A 144 -22.80 1.66 3.14
N GLU A 145 -23.86 1.34 3.88
CA GLU A 145 -24.59 0.08 3.71
C GLU A 145 -25.32 0.05 2.36
N GLN A 146 -26.02 1.13 2.00
CA GLN A 146 -26.64 1.25 0.69
C GLN A 146 -25.61 1.25 -0.46
N ALA A 147 -24.49 1.98 -0.28
CA ALA A 147 -23.44 2.04 -1.30
C ALA A 147 -22.80 0.68 -1.56
N ARG A 148 -22.64 -0.17 -0.54
CA ARG A 148 -22.11 -1.55 -0.69
C ARG A 148 -23.01 -2.48 -1.49
N LEU A 149 -24.28 -2.15 -1.69
CA LEU A 149 -25.17 -2.90 -2.60
C LEU A 149 -24.85 -2.69 -4.09
N VAL A 150 -24.14 -1.59 -4.40
CA VAL A 150 -23.81 -1.19 -5.78
C VAL A 150 -22.31 -0.82 -5.93
N PRO A 151 -21.40 -1.73 -5.57
CA PRO A 151 -19.96 -1.42 -5.52
C PRO A 151 -19.40 -1.01 -6.89
N GLU A 152 -19.93 -1.54 -7.99
CA GLU A 152 -19.53 -1.18 -9.34
C GLU A 152 -19.78 0.29 -9.67
N GLN A 153 -20.90 0.85 -9.16
CA GLN A 153 -21.23 2.26 -9.37
C GLN A 153 -20.34 3.20 -8.56
N VAL A 154 -19.95 2.79 -7.36
CA VAL A 154 -18.97 3.55 -6.54
C VAL A 154 -17.60 3.57 -7.23
N LEU A 155 -17.17 2.44 -7.78
CA LEU A 155 -15.92 2.36 -8.53
C LEU A 155 -15.99 3.19 -9.82
N TYR A 156 -17.13 3.17 -10.52
CA TYR A 156 -17.34 4.00 -11.70
C TYR A 156 -17.26 5.49 -11.38
N LEU A 157 -17.87 5.94 -10.26
CA LEU A 157 -17.72 7.31 -9.77
C LEU A 157 -16.26 7.69 -9.59
N ALA A 158 -15.49 6.83 -8.89
CA ALA A 158 -14.08 7.08 -8.63
C ALA A 158 -13.26 7.18 -9.92
N HIS A 159 -13.49 6.31 -10.90
CA HIS A 159 -12.83 6.38 -12.21
C HIS A 159 -13.24 7.63 -12.99
N SER A 160 -14.51 8.01 -12.96
CA SER A 160 -15.00 9.21 -13.64
C SER A 160 -14.38 10.48 -13.06
N LEU A 161 -14.23 10.56 -11.74
CA LEU A 161 -13.53 11.67 -11.06
C LEU A 161 -12.06 11.75 -11.46
N CYS A 162 -11.36 10.61 -11.57
CA CYS A 162 -9.99 10.55 -12.05
C CYS A 162 -9.89 11.00 -13.52
N HIS A 163 -10.81 10.56 -14.36
CA HIS A 163 -10.83 10.94 -15.78
C HIS A 163 -11.08 12.44 -15.98
N LEU A 164 -12.00 13.03 -15.22
CA LEU A 164 -12.20 14.48 -15.21
C LEU A 164 -10.97 15.24 -14.75
N ALA A 165 -10.27 14.74 -13.73
CA ALA A 165 -9.02 15.33 -13.26
C ALA A 165 -7.92 15.27 -14.32
N GLU A 166 -7.83 14.16 -15.06
CA GLU A 166 -6.89 13.98 -16.16
C GLU A 166 -7.20 14.94 -17.32
N GLN A 167 -8.47 15.04 -17.73
CA GLN A 167 -8.89 15.95 -18.79
C GLN A 167 -8.65 17.42 -18.45
N SER A 168 -8.92 17.83 -17.19
CA SER A 168 -8.72 19.20 -16.72
C SER A 168 -7.29 19.48 -16.26
N ASN A 169 -6.43 18.47 -16.17
CA ASN A 169 -5.09 18.49 -15.57
C ASN A 169 -5.09 19.05 -14.13
N GLN A 170 -6.16 18.78 -13.37
CA GLN A 170 -6.36 19.23 -12.00
C GLN A 170 -6.51 18.07 -11.03
N TRP A 171 -5.39 17.40 -10.74
CA TRP A 171 -5.36 16.20 -9.90
C TRP A 171 -5.71 16.44 -8.41
N THR A 172 -5.75 17.69 -7.97
CA THR A 172 -6.12 18.03 -6.59
C THR A 172 -7.62 17.90 -6.31
N LEU A 173 -8.47 18.04 -7.35
CA LEU A 173 -9.93 18.05 -7.20
C LEU A 173 -10.51 16.72 -6.66
N PRO A 174 -10.13 15.54 -7.16
CA PRO A 174 -10.70 14.28 -6.69
C PRO A 174 -10.10 13.77 -5.38
N VAL A 175 -9.04 14.40 -4.83
CA VAL A 175 -8.35 13.91 -3.62
C VAL A 175 -9.29 13.80 -2.44
N GLN A 176 -10.04 14.87 -2.14
CA GLN A 176 -10.91 14.92 -0.97
C GLN A 176 -12.10 13.94 -1.07
N PRO A 177 -12.91 13.92 -2.15
CA PRO A 177 -13.99 12.95 -2.25
C PRO A 177 -13.50 11.50 -2.27
N LEU A 178 -12.36 11.21 -2.90
CA LEU A 178 -11.79 9.85 -2.89
C LEU A 178 -11.25 9.45 -1.53
N ALA A 179 -10.63 10.36 -0.77
CA ALA A 179 -10.18 10.11 0.59
C ALA A 179 -11.33 9.68 1.50
N ILE A 180 -12.46 10.40 1.42
CA ILE A 180 -13.66 10.09 2.20
C ILE A 180 -14.27 8.74 1.75
N LEU A 181 -14.30 8.47 0.43
CA LEU A 181 -14.79 7.22 -0.10
C LEU A 181 -13.97 6.02 0.38
N VAL A 182 -12.65 6.13 0.35
CA VAL A 182 -11.75 5.05 0.78
C VAL A 182 -11.84 4.81 2.29
N ASP A 183 -12.13 5.84 3.08
CA ASP A 183 -12.29 5.69 4.52
C ASP A 183 -13.65 5.09 4.93
N ARG A 184 -14.74 5.48 4.28
CA ARG A 184 -16.11 5.14 4.69
C ARG A 184 -16.73 3.95 3.99
N PHE A 185 -16.39 3.72 2.71
CA PHE A 185 -17.03 2.69 1.89
C PHE A 185 -16.62 1.27 2.26
N PRO A 186 -15.31 0.90 2.38
CA PRO A 186 -14.93 -0.45 2.74
C PRO A 186 -15.18 -0.72 4.23
N LEU A 187 -15.21 -2.00 4.58
CA LEU A 187 -15.09 -2.39 5.99
C LEU A 187 -13.68 -2.10 6.48
N PRO A 188 -13.48 -1.78 7.77
CA PRO A 188 -12.16 -1.51 8.32
C PRO A 188 -11.21 -2.70 8.10
N GLY A 189 -10.02 -2.43 7.58
CA GLY A 189 -9.00 -3.44 7.30
C GLY A 189 -9.14 -4.19 5.97
N TYR A 190 -10.09 -3.82 5.11
CA TYR A 190 -10.29 -4.47 3.81
C TYR A 190 -9.73 -3.64 2.65
N LEU A 191 -8.95 -4.29 1.79
CA LEU A 191 -8.47 -3.71 0.55
C LEU A 191 -9.55 -3.74 -0.52
N THR A 192 -9.77 -2.61 -1.19
CA THR A 192 -10.65 -2.48 -2.36
C THR A 192 -9.90 -1.83 -3.52
N GLN A 193 -10.48 -1.86 -4.72
CA GLN A 193 -9.90 -1.19 -5.90
C GLN A 193 -9.81 0.34 -5.77
N LEU A 194 -10.56 0.93 -4.82
CA LEU A 194 -10.50 2.37 -4.55
C LEU A 194 -9.17 2.81 -3.96
N HIS A 195 -8.52 1.95 -3.15
CA HIS A 195 -7.27 2.26 -2.48
C HIS A 195 -6.11 2.58 -3.44
N PRO A 196 -5.74 1.69 -4.39
CA PRO A 196 -4.67 2.01 -5.34
C PRO A 196 -5.03 3.16 -6.27
N LEU A 197 -6.32 3.34 -6.59
CA LEU A 197 -6.80 4.47 -7.38
C LEU A 197 -6.59 5.80 -6.65
N PHE A 198 -6.97 5.87 -5.38
CA PHE A 198 -6.75 7.04 -4.52
C PHE A 198 -5.26 7.37 -4.40
N LEU A 199 -4.41 6.38 -4.09
CA LEU A 199 -2.97 6.60 -3.96
C LEU A 199 -2.34 7.10 -5.26
N ARG A 200 -2.82 6.63 -6.43
CA ARG A 200 -2.40 7.16 -7.72
C ARG A 200 -2.74 8.65 -7.88
N VAL A 201 -3.93 9.06 -7.47
CA VAL A 201 -4.35 10.46 -7.49
C VAL A 201 -3.50 11.32 -6.53
N VAL A 202 -3.22 10.80 -5.33
CA VAL A 202 -2.35 11.47 -4.35
C VAL A 202 -0.93 11.64 -4.90
N MET A 203 -0.38 10.63 -5.59
CA MET A 203 0.93 10.74 -6.24
C MET A 203 0.96 11.81 -7.33
N GLN A 204 -0.06 11.87 -8.18
CA GLN A 204 -0.15 12.85 -9.26
C GLN A 204 -0.39 14.28 -8.75
N SER A 205 -1.19 14.44 -7.69
CA SER A 205 -1.48 15.72 -7.07
C SER A 205 -0.38 16.22 -6.12
N GLN A 206 0.57 15.36 -5.77
CA GLN A 206 1.61 15.61 -4.74
C GLN A 206 1.05 15.95 -3.35
N MET A 207 -0.20 15.60 -3.07
CA MET A 207 -0.85 15.82 -1.77
C MET A 207 -0.62 14.64 -0.82
N TYR A 208 0.63 14.27 -0.59
CA TYR A 208 1.02 13.08 0.18
C TYR A 208 0.40 12.99 1.58
N PRO A 209 0.27 14.07 2.37
CA PRO A 209 -0.34 14.01 3.70
C PRO A 209 -1.78 13.50 3.70
N ALA A 210 -2.52 13.65 2.59
CA ALA A 210 -3.90 13.17 2.49
C ALA A 210 -4.04 11.64 2.60
N ALA A 211 -2.97 10.89 2.32
CA ALA A 211 -2.96 9.43 2.41
C ALA A 211 -2.36 8.90 3.72
N GLN A 212 -1.77 9.76 4.57
CA GLN A 212 -1.03 9.33 5.75
C GLN A 212 -1.91 8.52 6.71
N ASP A 213 -3.08 9.03 7.08
CA ASP A 213 -3.99 8.35 8.02
C ASP A 213 -4.46 6.99 7.50
N LEU A 214 -4.67 6.86 6.19
CA LEU A 214 -5.04 5.61 5.55
C LEU A 214 -3.89 4.59 5.62
N LEU A 215 -2.66 5.02 5.28
CA LEU A 215 -1.49 4.16 5.20
C LEU A 215 -0.95 3.71 6.56
N MET A 216 -1.27 4.45 7.63
CA MET A 216 -0.97 4.05 9.00
C MET A 216 -1.94 2.99 9.54
N LYS A 217 -3.09 2.78 8.89
CA LYS A 217 -4.03 1.69 9.23
C LYS A 217 -3.55 0.38 8.61
N ASP A 218 -3.74 -0.72 9.33
CA ASP A 218 -3.43 -2.04 8.81
C ASP A 218 -4.57 -2.56 7.91
N ILE A 219 -4.22 -2.91 6.68
CA ILE A 219 -5.12 -3.61 5.76
C ILE A 219 -4.68 -5.07 5.72
N THR A 220 -5.55 -5.96 6.18
CA THR A 220 -5.26 -7.38 6.38
C THR A 220 -6.04 -8.30 5.47
N ASP A 221 -7.18 -7.83 4.95
CA ASP A 221 -8.13 -8.66 4.23
C ASP A 221 -8.50 -8.08 2.87
N ILE A 222 -9.02 -8.97 2.00
CA ILE A 222 -9.55 -8.60 0.68
C ILE A 222 -10.98 -9.11 0.58
N ASP A 223 -11.94 -8.20 0.50
CA ASP A 223 -13.33 -8.57 0.25
C ASP A 223 -13.59 -8.69 -1.26
N LYS A 224 -13.73 -9.92 -1.72
CA LYS A 224 -14.05 -10.23 -3.12
C LYS A 224 -15.52 -10.03 -3.46
N THR A 225 -16.39 -9.84 -2.45
CA THR A 225 -17.82 -9.60 -2.66
C THR A 225 -18.09 -8.15 -3.04
N LEU A 226 -17.33 -7.20 -2.49
CA LEU A 226 -17.42 -5.79 -2.83
C LEU A 226 -16.77 -5.47 -4.17
N HIS A 227 -15.50 -5.88 -4.36
CA HIS A 227 -14.79 -5.63 -5.61
C HIS A 227 -13.92 -6.83 -6.00
N ALA A 228 -13.83 -7.09 -7.29
CA ALA A 228 -12.91 -8.09 -7.84
C ALA A 228 -11.47 -7.55 -7.81
N VAL A 229 -10.88 -7.41 -6.61
CA VAL A 229 -9.51 -6.94 -6.43
C VAL A 229 -8.55 -7.88 -7.14
N LYS A 230 -7.75 -7.33 -8.05
CA LYS A 230 -6.74 -8.06 -8.82
C LYS A 230 -5.42 -8.08 -8.05
N TYR A 231 -4.58 -9.05 -8.38
CA TYR A 231 -3.21 -9.13 -7.84
C TYR A 231 -2.41 -7.82 -8.07
N GLN A 232 -2.62 -7.18 -9.22
CA GLN A 232 -1.99 -5.89 -9.52
C GLN A 232 -2.43 -4.77 -8.58
N ASP A 233 -3.70 -4.74 -8.17
CA ASP A 233 -4.23 -3.72 -7.25
C ASP A 233 -3.55 -3.84 -5.88
N HIS A 234 -3.32 -5.08 -5.41
CA HIS A 234 -2.57 -5.36 -4.19
C HIS A 234 -1.12 -4.85 -4.30
N LEU A 235 -0.42 -5.18 -5.38
CA LEU A 235 0.94 -4.70 -5.58
C LEU A 235 1.03 -3.18 -5.67
N LEU A 236 0.10 -2.55 -6.41
CA LEU A 236 0.06 -1.10 -6.58
C LEU A 236 -0.21 -0.38 -5.25
N TYR A 237 -1.14 -0.89 -4.45
CA TYR A 237 -1.43 -0.31 -3.13
C TYR A 237 -0.17 -0.27 -2.26
N HIS A 238 0.51 -1.39 -2.10
CA HIS A 238 1.69 -1.48 -1.25
C HIS A 238 2.89 -0.71 -1.81
N TYR A 239 3.08 -0.72 -3.13
CA TYR A 239 4.15 0.03 -3.80
C TYR A 239 3.96 1.54 -3.70
N LEU A 240 2.76 2.05 -4.04
CA LEU A 240 2.45 3.47 -3.98
C LEU A 240 2.42 3.95 -2.52
N GLY A 241 1.80 3.17 -1.63
CA GLY A 241 1.73 3.47 -0.21
C GLY A 241 3.12 3.57 0.42
N GLY A 242 3.98 2.59 0.18
CA GLY A 242 5.37 2.63 0.64
C GLY A 242 6.16 3.80 0.06
N THR A 243 5.92 4.15 -1.21
CA THR A 243 6.57 5.32 -1.84
C THR A 243 6.09 6.64 -1.22
N ILE A 244 4.79 6.80 -0.98
CA ILE A 244 4.22 8.00 -0.34
C ILE A 244 4.75 8.17 1.08
N LEU A 245 4.78 7.08 1.88
CA LEU A 245 5.32 7.13 3.23
C LEU A 245 6.82 7.46 3.26
N ALA A 246 7.59 6.95 2.29
CA ALA A 246 9.00 7.32 2.15
C ALA A 246 9.17 8.82 1.85
N LEU A 247 8.28 9.41 1.04
CA LEU A 247 8.26 10.86 0.77
C LEU A 247 7.85 11.69 1.99
N LEU A 248 7.01 11.13 2.87
CA LEU A 248 6.62 11.75 4.14
C LEU A 248 7.68 11.59 5.24
N GLY A 249 8.71 10.75 5.03
CA GLY A 249 9.75 10.48 6.02
C GLY A 249 9.43 9.34 7.01
N GLU A 250 8.28 8.68 6.84
CA GLU A 250 7.86 7.53 7.66
C GLU A 250 8.51 6.23 7.16
N TYR A 251 9.86 6.16 7.26
CA TYR A 251 10.65 5.10 6.61
C TYR A 251 10.36 3.71 7.15
N ALA A 252 10.12 3.56 8.45
CA ALA A 252 9.85 2.25 9.05
C ALA A 252 8.57 1.63 8.47
N ARG A 253 7.48 2.38 8.44
CA ARG A 253 6.21 1.93 7.86
C ARG A 253 6.29 1.77 6.34
N ALA A 254 7.04 2.64 5.66
CA ALA A 254 7.30 2.51 4.23
C ALA A 254 8.01 1.19 3.90
N ALA A 255 8.98 0.78 4.71
CA ALA A 255 9.68 -0.49 4.54
C ALA A 255 8.74 -1.69 4.68
N GLU A 256 7.82 -1.68 5.66
CA GLU A 256 6.81 -2.74 5.83
C GLU A 256 5.93 -2.91 4.58
N LEU A 257 5.37 -1.81 4.06
CA LEU A 257 4.53 -1.87 2.87
C LEU A 257 5.30 -2.34 1.63
N LEU A 258 6.52 -1.84 1.43
CA LEU A 258 7.37 -2.27 0.31
C LEU A 258 7.76 -3.75 0.44
N GLU A 259 8.03 -4.25 1.65
CA GLU A 259 8.33 -5.66 1.90
C GLU A 259 7.13 -6.56 1.57
N ILE A 260 5.91 -6.18 1.97
CA ILE A 260 4.68 -6.89 1.60
C ILE A 260 4.53 -6.93 0.07
N CYS A 261 4.81 -5.82 -0.63
CA CYS A 261 4.78 -5.78 -2.10
C CYS A 261 5.77 -6.77 -2.72
N VAL A 262 7.03 -6.78 -2.26
CA VAL A 262 8.09 -7.65 -2.78
C VAL A 262 7.79 -9.12 -2.50
N SER A 263 7.33 -9.44 -1.30
CA SER A 263 7.08 -10.81 -0.85
C SER A 263 5.74 -11.38 -1.31
N ALA A 264 4.89 -10.59 -1.96
CA ALA A 264 3.59 -11.03 -2.46
C ALA A 264 3.75 -12.28 -3.36
N PRO A 265 2.97 -13.36 -3.11
CA PRO A 265 3.12 -14.62 -3.82
C PRO A 265 2.72 -14.50 -5.29
N GLY A 266 3.54 -15.03 -6.19
CA GLY A 266 3.30 -15.05 -7.62
C GLY A 266 4.11 -16.12 -8.33
N SER A 267 3.64 -16.58 -9.48
CA SER A 267 4.36 -17.55 -10.32
C SER A 267 5.53 -16.94 -11.09
N SER A 268 5.51 -15.63 -11.29
CA SER A 268 6.54 -14.86 -12.00
C SER A 268 6.80 -13.54 -11.26
N ALA A 269 8.01 -13.00 -11.42
CA ALA A 269 8.34 -11.69 -10.86
C ALA A 269 7.65 -10.57 -11.66
N SER A 270 7.01 -9.64 -10.94
CA SER A 270 6.46 -8.42 -11.53
C SER A 270 7.52 -7.30 -11.53
N THR A 271 7.46 -6.42 -12.53
CA THR A 271 8.28 -5.19 -12.54
C THR A 271 8.02 -4.32 -11.31
N ILE A 272 6.77 -4.25 -10.85
CA ILE A 272 6.39 -3.52 -9.62
C ILE A 272 7.13 -4.07 -8.41
N GLN A 273 7.26 -5.40 -8.28
CA GLN A 273 8.00 -6.03 -7.18
C GLN A 273 9.50 -5.71 -7.23
N LEU A 274 10.09 -5.67 -8.42
CA LEU A 274 11.50 -5.30 -8.58
C LEU A 274 11.75 -3.83 -8.24
N ASP A 275 10.88 -2.94 -8.68
CA ASP A 275 10.98 -1.52 -8.34
C ASP A 275 10.69 -1.27 -6.86
N ALA A 276 9.76 -2.04 -6.26
CA ALA A 276 9.53 -2.03 -4.82
C ALA A 276 10.78 -2.48 -4.04
N TYR A 277 11.47 -3.54 -4.51
CA TYR A 277 12.71 -3.99 -3.88
C TYR A 277 13.83 -2.94 -3.92
N LYS A 278 14.01 -2.27 -5.06
CA LYS A 278 14.99 -1.19 -5.20
C LYS A 278 14.75 -0.08 -4.16
N LYS A 279 13.48 0.34 -3.99
CA LYS A 279 13.09 1.33 -2.97
C LYS A 279 13.19 0.77 -1.56
N LEU A 280 12.81 -0.49 -1.34
CA LEU A 280 12.88 -1.17 -0.04
C LEU A 280 14.30 -1.12 0.53
N VAL A 281 15.30 -1.48 -0.29
CA VAL A 281 16.72 -1.42 0.12
C VAL A 281 17.09 -0.03 0.62
N LEU A 282 16.77 1.02 -0.14
CA LEU A 282 17.10 2.39 0.22
C LEU A 282 16.35 2.87 1.47
N VAL A 283 15.06 2.55 1.57
CA VAL A 283 14.22 2.92 2.71
C VAL A 283 14.67 2.19 3.99
N GLN A 284 15.06 0.91 3.91
CA GLN A 284 15.62 0.17 5.04
C GLN A 284 16.94 0.77 5.53
N LEU A 285 17.81 1.24 4.61
CA LEU A 285 19.02 1.95 4.99
C LEU A 285 18.73 3.25 5.75
N LEU A 286 17.71 4.00 5.35
CA LEU A 286 17.27 5.21 6.05
C LEU A 286 16.65 4.89 7.42
N ALA A 287 15.78 3.89 7.50
CA ALA A 287 15.09 3.52 8.73
C ALA A 287 16.02 2.85 9.76
N PHE A 288 16.75 1.82 9.32
CA PHE A 288 17.46 0.91 10.22
C PHE A 288 18.98 0.98 10.09
N GLY A 289 19.50 1.63 9.03
CA GLY A 289 20.93 1.67 8.69
C GLY A 289 21.50 0.36 8.14
N LYS A 290 20.67 -0.65 7.99
CA LYS A 290 21.00 -1.96 7.43
C LYS A 290 19.83 -2.53 6.66
N THR A 291 20.10 -3.35 5.67
CA THR A 291 19.07 -4.10 4.95
C THR A 291 18.69 -5.35 5.72
N GLN A 292 17.40 -5.71 5.66
CA GLN A 292 16.89 -6.95 6.23
C GLN A 292 16.73 -8.01 5.13
N PRO A 293 16.94 -9.29 5.44
CA PRO A 293 16.70 -10.36 4.50
C PRO A 293 15.21 -10.45 4.18
N LEU A 294 14.87 -10.76 2.93
CA LEU A 294 13.49 -10.96 2.54
C LEU A 294 12.87 -12.16 3.28
N PRO A 295 11.55 -12.11 3.56
CA PRO A 295 10.83 -13.20 4.18
C PRO A 295 11.02 -14.54 3.44
N LYS A 296 11.11 -15.64 4.18
CA LYS A 296 11.34 -16.98 3.61
C LYS A 296 10.25 -17.46 2.65
N TYR A 297 9.04 -16.91 2.75
CA TYR A 297 7.92 -17.21 1.87
C TYR A 297 7.95 -16.43 0.53
N THR A 298 8.93 -15.53 0.34
CA THR A 298 9.11 -14.83 -0.93
C THR A 298 9.35 -15.83 -2.07
N SER A 299 8.65 -15.64 -3.20
CA SER A 299 8.75 -16.51 -4.38
C SER A 299 10.19 -16.63 -4.88
N SER A 300 10.61 -17.84 -5.23
CA SER A 300 11.94 -18.10 -5.82
C SER A 300 12.15 -17.35 -7.14
N ALA A 301 11.08 -17.16 -7.93
CA ALA A 301 11.13 -16.39 -9.16
C ALA A 301 11.51 -14.93 -8.89
N VAL A 302 10.91 -14.30 -7.87
CA VAL A 302 11.22 -12.93 -7.44
C VAL A 302 12.65 -12.85 -6.93
N SER A 303 13.06 -13.78 -6.05
CA SER A 303 14.43 -13.79 -5.48
C SER A 303 15.51 -13.95 -6.56
N THR A 304 15.26 -14.77 -7.60
CA THR A 304 16.17 -14.93 -8.74
C THR A 304 16.25 -13.66 -9.59
N ALA A 305 15.10 -13.04 -9.87
CA ALA A 305 15.04 -11.79 -10.63
C ALA A 305 15.74 -10.63 -9.91
N ILE A 306 15.59 -10.52 -8.59
CA ILE A 306 16.28 -9.53 -7.74
C ILE A 306 17.80 -9.69 -7.86
N LYS A 307 18.32 -10.92 -7.71
CA LYS A 307 19.77 -11.18 -7.83
C LYS A 307 20.32 -10.81 -9.20
N ALA A 308 19.52 -11.02 -10.26
CA ALA A 308 19.95 -10.72 -11.62
C ALA A 308 19.90 -9.22 -11.98
N LEU A 309 18.90 -8.48 -11.46
CA LEU A 309 18.57 -7.13 -11.93
C LEU A 309 18.83 -6.01 -10.92
N CYS A 310 18.93 -6.33 -9.64
CA CYS A 310 19.04 -5.33 -8.56
C CYS A 310 20.44 -5.31 -7.90
N GLY A 311 21.47 -5.86 -8.55
CA GLY A 311 22.84 -5.95 -8.00
C GLY A 311 23.41 -4.61 -7.53
N ALA A 312 23.20 -3.53 -8.27
CA ALA A 312 23.67 -2.19 -7.92
C ALA A 312 23.16 -1.71 -6.54
N TYR A 313 21.91 -2.04 -6.20
CA TYR A 313 21.32 -1.69 -4.90
C TYR A 313 21.90 -2.54 -3.76
N SER A 314 22.18 -3.81 -4.04
CA SER A 314 22.83 -4.69 -3.07
C SER A 314 24.28 -4.25 -2.80
N ASP A 315 25.03 -3.88 -3.84
CA ASP A 315 26.40 -3.35 -3.71
C ASP A 315 26.39 -2.03 -2.93
N PHE A 316 25.42 -1.17 -3.19
CA PHE A 316 25.25 0.09 -2.45
C PHE A 316 24.92 -0.15 -0.98
N ALA A 317 24.06 -1.12 -0.67
CA ALA A 317 23.75 -1.47 0.71
C ALA A 317 24.95 -2.00 1.47
N VAL A 318 25.80 -2.84 0.83
CA VAL A 318 27.05 -3.35 1.42
C VAL A 318 28.04 -2.21 1.64
N ALA A 319 28.18 -1.29 0.68
CA ALA A 319 29.03 -0.13 0.83
C ALA A 319 28.58 0.79 1.98
N PHE A 320 27.27 1.02 2.10
CA PHE A 320 26.70 1.81 3.20
C PHE A 320 26.91 1.15 4.56
N ALA A 321 26.72 -0.15 4.65
CA ALA A 321 26.93 -0.92 5.88
C ALA A 321 28.39 -0.90 6.38
N SER A 322 29.37 -0.67 5.49
CA SER A 322 30.78 -0.50 5.91
C SER A 322 31.04 0.84 6.62
N LEU A 323 30.09 1.78 6.57
CA LEU A 323 30.21 3.14 7.12
C LEU A 323 31.38 3.95 6.54
N GLU A 324 32.00 3.50 5.43
CA GLU A 324 33.11 4.18 4.76
C GLU A 324 32.59 5.03 3.61
N ARG A 325 32.65 6.34 3.74
CA ARG A 325 32.19 7.29 2.72
C ARG A 325 32.84 7.06 1.35
N ALA A 326 34.14 6.75 1.33
CA ALA A 326 34.87 6.51 0.09
C ALA A 326 34.27 5.36 -0.74
N ARG A 327 33.86 4.26 -0.08
CA ARG A 327 33.21 3.12 -0.74
C ARG A 327 31.84 3.49 -1.29
N VAL A 328 31.06 4.24 -0.51
CA VAL A 328 29.73 4.70 -0.95
C VAL A 328 29.83 5.57 -2.19
N VAL A 329 30.76 6.54 -2.21
CA VAL A 329 31.01 7.42 -3.36
C VAL A 329 31.49 6.60 -4.58
N GLN A 330 32.38 5.64 -4.40
CA GLN A 330 32.83 4.78 -5.48
C GLN A 330 31.69 3.98 -6.13
N VAL A 331 30.76 3.46 -5.32
CA VAL A 331 29.58 2.76 -5.86
C VAL A 331 28.62 3.72 -6.56
N LEU A 332 28.46 4.94 -6.02
CA LEU A 332 27.66 6.00 -6.65
C LEU A 332 28.20 6.37 -8.04
N GLU A 333 29.50 6.56 -8.17
CA GLU A 333 30.14 6.87 -9.47
C GLU A 333 29.97 5.72 -10.46
N LYS A 334 30.09 4.47 -10.01
CA LYS A 334 29.95 3.28 -10.85
C LYS A 334 28.51 3.01 -11.28
N ALA A 335 27.56 3.15 -10.37
CA ALA A 335 26.16 2.74 -10.58
C ALA A 335 25.17 3.91 -10.75
N GLY A 336 25.63 5.17 -10.71
CA GLY A 336 24.78 6.37 -10.76
C GLY A 336 23.82 6.39 -11.93
N GLY A 337 24.29 5.98 -13.12
CA GLY A 337 23.43 5.90 -14.31
C GLY A 337 22.30 4.84 -14.21
N ALA A 338 22.46 3.81 -13.38
CA ALA A 338 21.39 2.85 -13.11
C ALA A 338 20.36 3.45 -12.16
N PHE A 339 20.79 4.15 -11.10
CA PHE A 339 19.92 4.83 -10.16
C PHE A 339 19.11 5.96 -10.81
N GLU A 340 19.70 6.67 -11.76
CA GLU A 340 19.02 7.71 -12.54
C GLU A 340 17.94 7.13 -13.45
N LYS A 341 18.25 6.04 -14.18
CA LYS A 341 17.26 5.32 -15.01
C LYS A 341 16.07 4.80 -14.23
N ASP A 342 16.30 4.38 -13.00
CA ASP A 342 15.26 3.89 -12.08
C ASP A 342 14.52 5.03 -11.35
N HIS A 343 14.87 6.30 -11.61
CA HIS A 343 14.35 7.48 -10.91
C HIS A 343 14.51 7.44 -9.38
N ASN A 344 15.53 6.74 -8.89
CA ASN A 344 15.82 6.58 -7.47
C ASN A 344 17.04 7.41 -7.00
N LEU A 345 17.69 8.17 -7.89
CA LEU A 345 18.91 8.92 -7.56
C LEU A 345 18.71 9.87 -6.37
N GLY A 346 17.58 10.57 -6.29
CA GLY A 346 17.28 11.47 -5.16
C GLY A 346 17.23 10.72 -3.82
N LEU A 347 16.62 9.53 -3.81
CA LEU A 347 16.55 8.69 -2.60
C LEU A 347 17.94 8.15 -2.23
N VAL A 348 18.76 7.77 -3.22
CA VAL A 348 20.14 7.31 -3.01
C VAL A 348 21.02 8.43 -2.42
N LEU A 349 20.91 9.67 -2.91
CA LEU A 349 21.60 10.82 -2.34
C LEU A 349 21.13 11.14 -0.91
N LEU A 350 19.84 10.94 -0.63
CA LEU A 350 19.33 11.07 0.74
C LEU A 350 19.94 10.03 1.68
N VAL A 351 20.09 8.78 1.20
CA VAL A 351 20.78 7.73 1.97
C VAL A 351 22.25 8.11 2.18
N GLU A 352 22.96 8.58 1.15
CA GLU A 352 24.36 9.03 1.28
C GLU A 352 24.48 10.16 2.32
N SER A 353 23.61 11.14 2.29
CA SER A 353 23.61 12.24 3.26
C SER A 353 23.32 11.76 4.69
N SER A 354 22.58 10.67 4.86
CA SER A 354 22.29 10.07 6.17
C SER A 354 23.49 9.29 6.77
N LEU A 355 24.53 9.01 5.96
CA LEU A 355 25.67 8.21 6.39
C LEU A 355 26.38 8.81 7.63
N ARG A 356 26.57 10.13 7.63
CA ARG A 356 27.21 10.84 8.75
C ARG A 356 26.42 10.65 10.05
N ARG A 357 25.10 10.80 9.99
CA ARG A 357 24.21 10.56 11.14
C ARG A 357 24.32 9.13 11.65
N ARG A 358 24.41 8.17 10.73
CA ARG A 358 24.56 6.76 11.10
C ARG A 358 25.93 6.48 11.73
N GLN A 359 27.01 7.12 11.25
CA GLN A 359 28.31 7.04 11.87
C GLN A 359 28.28 7.58 13.31
N ILE A 360 27.64 8.75 13.54
CA ILE A 360 27.47 9.32 14.88
C ILE A 360 26.67 8.38 15.79
N LEU A 361 25.56 7.81 15.30
CA LEU A 361 24.77 6.83 16.08
C LEU A 361 25.59 5.59 16.43
N ASN A 362 26.41 5.09 15.53
CA ASN A 362 27.28 3.94 15.83
C ASN A 362 28.32 4.23 16.92
N LEU A 363 28.78 5.50 17.03
CA LEU A 363 29.69 5.89 18.13
C LEU A 363 29.00 5.84 19.50
N THR A 364 27.70 6.09 19.58
CA THR A 364 26.95 6.03 20.87
C THR A 364 26.89 4.62 21.45
N GLU A 365 26.97 3.58 20.60
CA GLU A 365 27.01 2.19 21.08
C GLU A 365 28.34 1.83 21.77
N THR A 366 29.41 2.60 21.46
CA THR A 366 30.78 2.29 21.94
C THR A 366 31.24 3.26 23.00
N TYR A 367 30.87 4.53 22.92
CA TYR A 367 31.41 5.60 23.77
C TYR A 367 30.30 6.30 24.55
N ILE A 368 30.56 6.59 25.81
CA ILE A 368 29.69 7.40 26.67
C ILE A 368 30.03 8.89 26.51
N THR A 369 31.32 9.22 26.34
CA THR A 369 31.80 10.59 26.16
C THR A 369 32.86 10.64 25.08
N LEU A 370 32.75 11.62 24.19
CA LEU A 370 33.75 11.91 23.16
C LEU A 370 33.96 13.40 23.01
N SER A 371 35.17 13.82 22.60
CA SER A 371 35.37 15.21 22.15
C SER A 371 34.77 15.41 20.75
N LEU A 372 34.31 16.61 20.45
CA LEU A 372 33.79 16.95 19.13
C LEU A 372 34.85 16.73 18.03
N GLY A 373 36.12 16.96 18.34
CA GLY A 373 37.23 16.69 17.42
C GLY A 373 37.40 15.21 17.12
N ASP A 374 37.23 14.32 18.12
CA ASP A 374 37.31 12.88 17.93
C ASP A 374 36.09 12.38 17.10
N ILE A 375 34.90 12.91 17.36
CA ILE A 375 33.73 12.60 16.56
C ILE A 375 33.97 13.02 15.11
N ALA A 376 34.47 14.23 14.85
CA ALA A 376 34.78 14.71 13.51
C ALA A 376 35.77 13.80 12.79
N ALA A 377 36.85 13.38 13.47
CA ALA A 377 37.81 12.44 12.92
C ALA A 377 37.19 11.09 12.54
N HIS A 378 36.30 10.53 13.38
CA HIS A 378 35.62 9.27 13.09
C HIS A 378 34.62 9.38 11.93
N VAL A 379 34.01 10.54 11.76
CA VAL A 379 33.04 10.82 10.68
C VAL A 379 33.76 11.21 9.37
N GLY A 380 35.10 11.36 9.41
CA GLY A 380 35.90 11.74 8.24
C GLY A 380 35.83 13.23 7.92
N ALA A 381 35.51 14.07 8.92
CA ALA A 381 35.63 15.52 8.87
C ALA A 381 36.99 15.94 9.40
N ASP A 382 37.52 17.05 8.91
CA ASP A 382 38.83 17.57 9.37
C ASP A 382 38.68 18.21 10.77
N PRO A 383 39.29 17.62 11.83
CA PRO A 383 39.23 18.19 13.17
C PRO A 383 39.94 19.54 13.29
N GLY A 384 40.72 19.95 12.29
CA GLY A 384 41.39 21.25 12.22
C GLY A 384 40.52 22.35 11.57
N SER A 385 39.44 22.00 10.89
CA SER A 385 38.54 22.94 10.24
C SER A 385 37.38 23.34 11.19
N GLU A 386 37.34 24.61 11.57
CA GLU A 386 36.29 25.14 12.44
C GLU A 386 34.89 25.05 11.78
N GLU A 387 34.84 25.19 10.46
CA GLU A 387 33.58 25.08 9.69
C GLU A 387 33.02 23.64 9.72
N GLU A 388 33.89 22.64 9.56
CA GLU A 388 33.47 21.23 9.60
C GLU A 388 33.10 20.78 11.02
N LEU A 389 33.83 21.23 12.05
CA LEU A 389 33.48 20.99 13.44
C LEU A 389 32.09 21.59 13.78
N LYS A 390 31.84 22.81 13.34
CA LYS A 390 30.53 23.44 13.53
C LYS A 390 29.40 22.70 12.78
N ALA A 391 29.66 22.22 11.57
CA ALA A 391 28.70 21.41 10.83
C ALA A 391 28.35 20.10 11.54
N VAL A 392 29.34 19.43 12.15
CA VAL A 392 29.14 18.22 12.97
C VAL A 392 28.35 18.54 14.25
N GLU A 393 28.70 19.66 14.91
CA GLU A 393 27.97 20.13 16.10
C GLU A 393 26.50 20.45 15.80
N ASP A 394 26.23 21.15 14.70
CA ASP A 394 24.86 21.49 14.28
C ASP A 394 24.07 20.22 13.89
N GLU A 395 24.74 19.24 13.30
CA GLU A 395 24.12 17.95 12.99
C GLU A 395 23.76 17.16 14.25
N ILE A 396 24.66 17.10 15.25
CA ILE A 396 24.39 16.49 16.56
C ILE A 396 23.22 17.19 17.24
N LYS A 397 23.18 18.54 17.26
CA LYS A 397 22.07 19.30 17.80
C LYS A 397 20.76 19.01 17.08
N GLY A 398 20.79 18.89 15.75
CA GLY A 398 19.64 18.51 14.94
C GLY A 398 19.13 17.12 15.28
N MET A 399 20.03 16.14 15.48
CA MET A 399 19.65 14.79 15.89
C MET A 399 19.06 14.75 17.31
N VAL A 400 19.57 15.55 18.24
CA VAL A 400 19.01 15.71 19.59
C VAL A 400 17.63 16.35 19.54
N ALA A 401 17.44 17.40 18.75
CA ALA A 401 16.16 18.05 18.57
C ALA A 401 15.11 17.10 17.95
N ALA A 402 15.54 16.22 17.02
CA ALA A 402 14.71 15.20 16.40
C ALA A 402 14.52 13.94 17.29
N ARG A 403 15.05 13.91 18.51
CA ARG A 403 15.03 12.76 19.43
C ARG A 403 15.61 11.47 18.83
N GLN A 404 16.54 11.60 17.88
CA GLN A 404 17.27 10.47 17.30
C GLN A 404 18.51 10.10 18.15
N LEU A 405 18.96 11.06 18.96
CA LEU A 405 20.13 10.95 19.82
C LEU A 405 19.85 11.70 21.12
N PHE A 406 20.29 11.13 22.23
CA PHE A 406 20.27 11.81 23.53
C PHE A 406 21.71 12.14 23.93
N ALA A 407 22.04 13.42 23.87
CA ALA A 407 23.39 13.89 24.19
C ALA A 407 23.35 15.30 24.80
N THR A 408 24.30 15.56 25.69
CA THR A 408 24.57 16.88 26.24
C THR A 408 25.92 17.38 25.75
N LEU A 409 25.97 18.62 25.24
CA LEU A 409 27.19 19.26 24.82
C LEU A 409 27.67 20.17 25.95
N SER A 410 28.86 19.88 26.48
CA SER A 410 29.51 20.71 27.51
C SER A 410 30.56 21.63 26.86
N PRO A 411 30.46 22.96 27.02
CA PRO A 411 31.44 23.87 26.47
C PRO A 411 32.83 23.59 27.08
N PRO A 412 33.91 23.89 26.36
CA PRO A 412 35.27 23.70 26.87
C PRO A 412 35.47 24.52 28.14
N ALA A 413 36.36 24.02 29.01
CA ALA A 413 36.76 24.78 30.21
C ALA A 413 37.31 26.15 29.82
N ALA A 414 36.98 27.20 30.58
CA ALA A 414 37.29 28.60 30.31
C ALA A 414 38.79 28.95 30.13
N SER A 415 39.67 27.95 30.24
CA SER A 415 41.15 28.06 30.08
C SER A 415 41.65 27.60 28.71
N ALA A 416 40.81 27.13 27.80
CA ALA A 416 41.26 26.66 26.49
C ALA A 416 41.51 27.83 25.53
N PRO A 417 42.60 27.79 24.73
CA PRO A 417 42.85 28.82 23.70
C PRO A 417 41.72 28.80 22.65
N SER A 418 41.32 29.99 22.18
CA SER A 418 40.15 30.17 21.31
C SER A 418 40.17 29.35 20.02
N SER A 419 41.34 28.96 19.52
CA SER A 419 41.47 28.10 18.32
C SER A 419 41.24 26.61 18.57
N ALA A 420 41.27 26.14 19.82
CA ALA A 420 40.99 24.76 20.19
C ALA A 420 39.66 24.59 20.94
N ALA A 421 38.91 25.68 21.09
CA ALA A 421 37.69 25.68 21.90
C ALA A 421 36.61 24.73 21.35
N HIS A 422 36.40 24.73 20.05
CA HIS A 422 35.38 23.87 19.43
C HIS A 422 35.78 22.39 19.42
N SER A 423 37.04 22.06 19.12
CA SER A 423 37.52 20.68 19.12
C SER A 423 37.51 20.02 20.50
N SER A 424 37.59 20.81 21.58
CA SER A 424 37.56 20.35 22.97
C SER A 424 36.20 20.33 23.63
N THR A 425 35.12 20.67 22.88
CA THR A 425 33.74 20.49 23.35
C THR A 425 33.47 19.01 23.60
N ILE A 426 33.02 18.67 24.80
CA ILE A 426 32.73 17.27 25.19
C ILE A 426 31.25 16.98 24.91
N VAL A 427 31.02 15.93 24.15
CA VAL A 427 29.70 15.37 23.92
C VAL A 427 29.53 14.17 24.83
N THR A 428 28.54 14.21 25.71
CA THR A 428 28.18 13.10 26.59
C THR A 428 26.89 12.50 26.09
N PHE A 429 26.94 11.24 25.67
CA PHE A 429 25.78 10.47 25.24
C PHE A 429 25.04 9.93 26.47
N SER A 430 23.73 9.94 26.44
CA SER A 430 22.87 9.42 27.49
C SER A 430 21.80 8.52 26.90
N ASP A 431 21.27 7.63 27.71
CA ASP A 431 20.11 6.84 27.33
C ASP A 431 18.87 7.72 27.23
N ASP A 432 17.82 7.19 26.59
CA ASP A 432 16.55 7.88 26.46
C ASP A 432 15.99 8.25 27.84
N PRO A 433 15.82 9.55 28.15
CA PRO A 433 15.28 10.00 29.44
C PRO A 433 13.76 9.80 29.54
N GLU A 434 13.17 8.96 28.70
CA GLU A 434 11.72 8.75 28.66
C GLU A 434 11.20 8.32 30.03
N PRO A 435 10.23 9.03 30.62
CA PRO A 435 9.67 8.64 31.89
C PRO A 435 8.75 7.42 31.68
N TYR A 436 9.29 6.22 31.86
CA TYR A 436 8.58 4.94 31.67
C TYR A 436 7.30 4.83 32.51
N LEU A 437 7.20 5.58 33.59
CA LEU A 437 6.03 5.62 34.48
C LEU A 437 5.04 6.75 34.13
N SER A 438 5.29 7.51 33.04
CA SER A 438 4.34 8.55 32.63
C SER A 438 3.00 7.93 32.17
N PRO A 439 1.86 8.57 32.43
CA PRO A 439 0.57 8.06 32.00
C PRO A 439 0.47 7.91 30.47
N GLU A 440 1.20 8.71 29.71
CA GLU A 440 1.27 8.61 28.25
C GLU A 440 2.01 7.36 27.80
N THR A 441 3.16 7.05 28.41
CA THR A 441 3.93 5.84 28.13
C THR A 441 3.14 4.59 28.51
N VAL A 442 2.49 4.59 29.67
CA VAL A 442 1.62 3.49 30.08
C VAL A 442 0.47 3.29 29.09
N ALA A 443 -0.19 4.37 28.66
CA ALA A 443 -1.27 4.29 27.67
C ALA A 443 -0.78 3.80 26.30
N ARG A 444 0.45 4.16 25.88
CA ARG A 444 1.08 3.68 24.63
C ARG A 444 1.37 2.18 24.70
N VAL A 445 1.96 1.72 25.80
CA VAL A 445 2.25 0.30 26.04
C VAL A 445 0.97 -0.51 26.12
N THR A 446 -0.05 -0.02 26.85
CA THR A 446 -1.35 -0.71 26.94
C THR A 446 -2.00 -0.88 25.58
N ARG A 447 -2.01 0.17 24.73
CA ARG A 447 -2.52 0.07 23.36
C ARG A 447 -1.73 -0.92 22.50
N ALA A 448 -0.40 -0.95 22.64
CA ALA A 448 0.44 -1.93 21.94
C ALA A 448 0.12 -3.36 22.39
N ILE A 449 -0.06 -3.61 23.68
CA ILE A 449 -0.46 -4.93 24.22
C ILE A 449 -1.83 -5.34 23.64
N GLU A 450 -2.81 -4.45 23.67
CA GLU A 450 -4.14 -4.73 23.10
C GLU A 450 -4.08 -5.02 21.59
N GLN A 451 -3.19 -4.34 20.87
CA GLN A 451 -2.98 -4.59 19.44
C GLN A 451 -2.37 -5.97 19.19
N VAL A 452 -1.33 -6.35 19.95
CA VAL A 452 -0.72 -7.68 19.88
C VAL A 452 -1.73 -8.77 20.19
N GLN A 453 -2.53 -8.61 21.26
CA GLN A 453 -3.57 -9.58 21.62
C GLN A 453 -4.64 -9.73 20.53
N ARG A 454 -5.00 -8.64 19.86
CA ARG A 454 -5.93 -8.71 18.72
C ARG A 454 -5.32 -9.44 17.53
N LEU A 455 -4.05 -9.20 17.25
CA LEU A 455 -3.33 -9.90 16.17
C LEU A 455 -3.16 -11.38 16.48
N ASP A 456 -2.85 -11.74 17.72
CA ASP A 456 -2.72 -13.12 18.18
C ASP A 456 -4.02 -13.90 18.00
N ARG A 457 -5.16 -13.33 18.42
CA ARG A 457 -6.48 -13.94 18.19
C ARG A 457 -6.75 -14.14 16.69
N ARG A 458 -6.52 -13.11 15.87
CA ARG A 458 -6.72 -13.22 14.42
C ARG A 458 -5.80 -14.26 13.78
N TRP A 459 -4.57 -14.35 14.26
CA TRP A 459 -3.63 -15.37 13.82
C TRP A 459 -4.13 -16.77 14.17
N SER A 460 -4.61 -16.98 15.40
CA SER A 460 -5.17 -18.26 15.83
C SER A 460 -6.39 -18.66 15.02
N ASP A 461 -7.33 -17.72 14.81
CA ASP A 461 -8.52 -17.95 13.99
C ASP A 461 -8.15 -18.31 12.54
N GLU A 462 -7.17 -17.65 11.95
CA GLU A 462 -6.74 -17.90 10.57
C GLU A 462 -5.94 -19.21 10.47
N ALA A 463 -5.13 -19.56 11.48
CA ALA A 463 -4.43 -20.83 11.55
C ALA A 463 -5.44 -21.99 11.59
N GLU A 464 -6.49 -21.90 12.41
CA GLU A 464 -7.57 -22.89 12.48
C GLU A 464 -8.29 -23.03 11.12
N ARG A 465 -8.62 -21.90 10.47
CA ARG A 465 -9.23 -21.92 9.12
C ARG A 465 -8.35 -22.58 8.06
N ILE A 466 -7.02 -22.36 8.14
CA ILE A 466 -6.07 -23.01 7.23
C ILE A 466 -6.00 -24.51 7.52
N GLU A 467 -5.93 -24.90 8.79
CA GLU A 467 -5.89 -26.32 9.20
C GLU A 467 -7.15 -27.08 8.79
N GLU A 468 -8.31 -26.46 8.83
CA GLU A 468 -9.59 -27.01 8.37
C GLU A 468 -9.72 -27.03 6.83
N SER A 469 -8.86 -26.30 6.12
CA SER A 469 -8.96 -26.20 4.67
C SER A 469 -8.67 -27.56 4.00
N ARG A 470 -9.46 -27.88 2.98
CA ARG A 470 -9.31 -29.13 2.21
C ARG A 470 -7.89 -29.34 1.66
N ASP A 471 -7.27 -28.24 1.22
CA ASP A 471 -5.94 -28.29 0.62
C ASP A 471 -4.86 -28.61 1.65
N PHE A 472 -4.98 -28.06 2.86
CA PHE A 472 -4.08 -28.37 3.97
C PHE A 472 -4.23 -29.82 4.41
N VAL A 473 -5.45 -30.27 4.65
CA VAL A 473 -5.76 -31.67 5.04
C VAL A 473 -5.24 -32.63 4.00
N GLN A 474 -5.43 -32.37 2.70
CA GLN A 474 -4.93 -33.20 1.63
C GLN A 474 -3.39 -33.25 1.58
N LYS A 475 -2.72 -32.10 1.76
CA LYS A 475 -1.25 -32.06 1.84
C LYS A 475 -0.72 -32.79 3.05
N ALA A 476 -1.33 -32.60 4.22
CA ALA A 476 -0.97 -33.30 5.45
C ALA A 476 -1.13 -34.81 5.30
N TRP A 477 -2.23 -35.26 4.68
CA TRP A 477 -2.46 -36.67 4.38
C TRP A 477 -1.41 -37.24 3.42
N ASN A 478 -1.11 -36.55 2.33
CA ASN A 478 -0.09 -36.97 1.36
C ASN A 478 1.31 -37.02 1.99
N ALA A 479 1.65 -36.06 2.85
CA ALA A 479 2.91 -36.02 3.58
C ALA A 479 3.03 -37.20 4.57
N ALA A 480 1.94 -37.56 5.25
CA ALA A 480 1.90 -38.75 6.13
C ALA A 480 2.02 -40.06 5.34
N ALA A 481 1.47 -40.13 4.12
CA ALA A 481 1.54 -41.28 3.25
C ALA A 481 2.93 -41.47 2.59
N THR A 482 3.72 -40.38 2.41
CA THR A 482 5.06 -40.38 1.79
C THR A 482 6.21 -40.34 2.81
N GLY A 483 5.91 -40.28 4.10
CA GLY A 483 6.90 -40.33 5.17
C GLY A 483 7.73 -41.62 5.15
N PRO A 484 9.01 -41.57 5.61
CA PRO A 484 9.87 -42.74 5.60
C PRO A 484 9.20 -43.88 6.37
N SER A 485 8.95 -45.02 5.68
CA SER A 485 8.47 -46.25 6.25
C SER A 485 9.37 -46.68 7.40
N LEU A 486 9.02 -46.37 8.63
CA LEU A 486 9.51 -47.06 9.81
C LEU A 486 8.80 -48.46 9.84
N ALA A 487 9.30 -49.36 9.00
CA ALA A 487 8.99 -50.74 9.15
C ALA A 487 9.60 -51.24 10.47
N GLY A 488 8.80 -51.36 11.50
CA GLY A 488 9.16 -52.05 12.72
C GLY A 488 8.84 -51.30 14.03
N ALA A 489 7.59 -51.02 14.32
CA ALA A 489 7.10 -50.93 15.71
C ALA A 489 5.58 -51.10 15.71
N GLY A 490 5.11 -52.05 16.51
CA GLY A 490 3.77 -52.59 16.56
C GLY A 490 2.64 -51.59 16.76
N ALA A 491 1.52 -51.96 16.23
CA ALA A 491 0.23 -51.35 16.34
C ALA A 491 -0.19 -51.10 17.81
N THR A 492 -0.25 -49.88 18.21
CA THR A 492 -1.19 -49.40 19.25
C THR A 492 -1.68 -48.00 18.84
N GLY A 493 -3.00 -47.88 18.79
CA GLY A 493 -3.71 -46.70 18.37
C GLY A 493 -3.32 -45.43 19.12
N GLY A 494 -2.82 -44.48 18.39
CA GLY A 494 -2.55 -43.13 18.85
C GLY A 494 -2.93 -42.18 17.71
N GLY A 495 -4.16 -41.71 17.82
CA GLY A 495 -4.74 -40.80 16.84
C GLY A 495 -4.06 -39.43 16.77
N LEU A 496 -4.51 -38.67 15.84
CA LEU A 496 -4.29 -37.29 15.40
C LEU A 496 -3.47 -36.32 16.28
N SER A 497 -3.25 -36.62 17.57
CA SER A 497 -2.53 -35.75 18.50
C SER A 497 -1.00 -35.67 18.27
N ALA A 498 -0.42 -36.57 17.49
CA ALA A 498 1.02 -36.53 17.18
C ALA A 498 1.38 -35.53 16.06
N PHE A 499 0.39 -35.13 15.27
CA PHE A 499 0.61 -34.19 14.15
C PHE A 499 0.52 -32.72 14.59
N THR A 500 -0.30 -32.39 15.62
CA THR A 500 -0.40 -31.04 16.19
C THR A 500 0.86 -30.64 16.94
N SER A 501 1.60 -31.60 17.50
CA SER A 501 2.88 -31.37 18.19
C SER A 501 4.05 -31.03 17.23
N ALA A 502 3.97 -31.41 15.95
CA ALA A 502 5.01 -31.08 14.96
C ALA A 502 4.79 -29.73 14.28
N ALA A 503 3.56 -29.26 14.24
CA ALA A 503 3.24 -27.92 13.71
C ALA A 503 3.41 -26.82 14.76
N SER A 504 3.28 -27.12 16.04
CA SER A 504 3.56 -26.23 17.17
C SER A 504 5.03 -26.20 17.60
N GLY A 505 5.91 -26.92 16.88
CA GLY A 505 7.34 -26.99 17.15
C GLY A 505 8.18 -25.80 16.66
N VAL A 506 7.59 -24.65 16.37
CA VAL A 506 8.29 -23.38 16.43
C VAL A 506 8.20 -22.91 17.88
N GLY A 507 8.92 -23.62 18.74
CA GLY A 507 9.12 -23.22 20.12
C GLY A 507 9.80 -21.85 20.13
N PHE A 508 9.07 -20.83 20.49
CA PHE A 508 9.60 -19.69 21.17
C PHE A 508 10.17 -20.26 22.47
N SER A 509 11.49 -20.41 22.53
CA SER A 509 12.17 -20.69 23.80
C SER A 509 11.92 -19.47 24.69
N ASP A 510 11.11 -19.66 25.72
CA ASP A 510 11.04 -18.80 26.89
C ASP A 510 12.38 -18.89 27.66
N ASP A 511 13.42 -18.26 27.11
CA ASP A 511 14.65 -17.93 27.84
C ASP A 511 14.70 -16.41 28.04
N PHE A 512 13.74 -15.90 28.79
CA PHE A 512 13.90 -14.65 29.54
C PHE A 512 14.11 -15.03 31.01
N ASP A 513 15.30 -15.50 31.33
CA ASP A 513 15.79 -15.61 32.69
C ASP A 513 15.98 -14.19 33.27
N TYR A 514 15.04 -13.82 34.10
CA TYR A 514 15.12 -12.69 35.00
C TYR A 514 16.13 -13.05 36.12
N ALA A 515 17.41 -12.71 35.92
CA ALA A 515 18.44 -12.85 36.92
C ALA A 515 18.23 -11.81 38.04
N GLY A 516 17.53 -12.22 39.06
CA GLY A 516 17.51 -11.57 40.39
C GLY A 516 18.46 -12.32 41.31
N GLY A 517 19.45 -11.59 41.83
CA GLY A 517 20.63 -12.00 42.55
C GLY A 517 20.51 -12.88 43.79
N GLY A 518 21.62 -13.49 44.13
CA GLY A 518 21.96 -13.83 45.53
C GLY A 518 22.69 -15.16 45.73
N GLY A 519 23.98 -15.12 45.90
CA GLY A 519 24.67 -15.85 46.99
C GLY A 519 25.20 -17.26 46.73
N GLY A 520 26.48 -17.39 46.43
CA GLY A 520 27.41 -18.24 47.21
C GLY A 520 27.38 -19.75 47.05
N ALA A 521 28.40 -20.34 46.51
CA ALA A 521 29.36 -21.22 47.19
C ALA A 521 30.16 -22.11 46.24
N MET A 522 31.41 -22.10 46.52
CA MET A 522 32.56 -22.90 46.05
C MET A 522 32.32 -24.38 45.73
N GLY A 523 33.12 -24.90 44.75
CA GLY A 523 33.39 -26.31 44.58
C GLY A 523 34.10 -26.64 43.27
N SER A 524 35.45 -26.60 43.27
CA SER A 524 36.36 -27.24 42.29
C SER A 524 36.57 -28.71 42.67
N PRO A 525 37.43 -29.48 41.96
CA PRO A 525 37.55 -29.83 40.54
C PRO A 525 37.58 -31.36 40.33
N GLY A 526 37.44 -31.82 39.10
CA GLY A 526 37.63 -33.25 38.76
C GLY A 526 38.23 -33.43 37.38
N VAL A 527 39.42 -33.93 37.43
CA VAL A 527 40.42 -34.34 36.43
C VAL A 527 40.02 -35.61 35.69
N GLY A 528 40.48 -35.77 34.44
CA GLY A 528 40.61 -36.98 33.64
C GLY A 528 40.17 -36.80 32.21
N GLY A 529 40.92 -36.90 31.15
CA GLY A 529 42.07 -37.72 30.84
C GLY A 529 41.74 -38.58 29.63
N GLY A 530 42.56 -38.54 28.57
CA GLY A 530 42.63 -39.57 27.55
C GLY A 530 42.30 -39.09 26.13
N GLU A 531 43.24 -38.66 25.32
CA GLU A 531 44.11 -39.40 24.36
C GLU A 531 43.39 -39.96 23.13
N GLY A 532 43.92 -39.64 21.95
CA GLY A 532 43.96 -40.49 20.79
C GLY A 532 43.87 -39.79 19.42
N TRP A 533 44.89 -39.30 18.86
CA TRP A 533 45.70 -39.56 17.66
C TRP A 533 45.02 -40.15 16.43
N GLY A 534 45.37 -39.59 15.23
CA GLY A 534 45.31 -40.16 13.88
C GLY A 534 44.90 -39.15 12.83
N ASP A 535 45.68 -38.45 12.21
CA ASP A 535 46.74 -38.39 11.18
C ASP A 535 46.39 -39.11 9.85
N GLU A 536 46.93 -38.50 8.78
CA GLU A 536 46.95 -38.86 7.36
C GLU A 536 45.76 -38.31 6.52
N GLY A 537 45.93 -37.43 5.54
CA GLY A 537 47.02 -37.35 4.55
C GLY A 537 46.35 -37.53 3.17
N GLY A 538 46.47 -36.56 2.27
CA GLY A 538 46.04 -36.81 0.89
C GLY A 538 45.86 -35.54 0.02
N PHE A 539 47.00 -34.98 -0.38
CA PHE A 539 47.16 -34.07 -1.53
C PHE A 539 46.80 -34.78 -2.84
N VAL A 540 46.02 -34.19 -3.72
CA VAL A 540 46.22 -34.35 -5.19
C VAL A 540 45.80 -33.03 -5.86
N GLU A 541 46.81 -32.31 -6.38
CA GLU A 541 46.70 -31.42 -7.52
C GLU A 541 46.36 -32.22 -8.79
N MET A 542 45.58 -31.62 -9.68
CA MET A 542 45.84 -31.73 -11.12
C MET A 542 45.10 -30.62 -11.89
N GLU A 543 45.91 -29.88 -12.58
CA GLU A 543 45.81 -28.97 -13.67
C GLU A 543 44.93 -29.35 -14.87
N SER A 544 44.53 -28.28 -15.54
CA SER A 544 44.38 -28.01 -16.99
C SER A 544 43.59 -28.98 -17.88
N ASP A 545 42.48 -28.47 -18.48
CA ASP A 545 42.47 -27.96 -19.86
C ASP A 545 41.29 -27.00 -20.07
#